data_09330495c91f5bc6a5753e631140d2bb
#
_entry.id   09330495c91f5bc6a5753e631140d2bb
#
_cell.length_a   1.000
_cell.length_b   1.000
_cell.length_c   1.000
_cell.angle_alpha   90.00
_cell.angle_beta   90.00
_cell.angle_gamma   90.00
#
_symmetry.space_group_name_H-M   'P 1'
#
loop_
_entity.id
_entity.type
_entity.pdbx_description
1 polymer ?
#
loop_
_entity_poly.entity_id
_entity_poly.type
_entity_poly.pdbx_seq_one_letter_code
_entity_poly.pdbx_strand_id
1 'polypeptide(L)'
;MYRKLLFSFLVLSSLQFVGQTNKINGKIIDQATSLGVPFATIQVKGSDKGTTSDIDGKFSIEAEKDQLLVIKMVGYVNQEVLVEGPGNFEFFLKNETLKEMVVVGYGSQESEDVTGSIVQVDSKQIMQTAVAGAADALQGRAAGVEVVNSNGAPGSNTEVRIRGLGSINGSPVLYVVDGMPLDGAAVNAIAPQDIASIDILKDASAAAIYGARAAGGVILITTKRGQKGKPKVTFDTYYGVQSLIKKMEMMNARDNATAFNYADAVRGETPDADFADPDALGNGTDWQDLLFPGGSMYNAHINISGGSEKATYSVSLDYFDEKGVVPSTFYKRYSFRNNLDFELSKKIKVGTSMSLVRDGGKGTSFNGDRPENSILLAAMSMDPTITPTTPYTNFPDTLSLVPTDHEFYSSTDSLAWMNTPRGNTGNPIAALYRNGTQYGMTWTDKLLTNNYIEFKPFEWLKFKSIIGCDYSVQNGWYYNPVFYIDATDKNDIDGLGNNYNKWFSWNWENTVQIDK
;
A
#
# COMPACT_ATOMS: atom_id res chain seq x y z
N MET A 1 -19.97 -73.09 60.84
CA MET A 1 -19.70 -73.45 59.47
C MET A 1 -20.32 -72.47 58.43
N TYR A 2 -21.31 -71.72 58.81
CA TYR A 2 -22.03 -70.76 57.93
C TYR A 2 -21.32 -69.40 57.73
N ARG A 3 -20.34 -69.06 58.54
CA ARG A 3 -19.66 -67.73 58.47
C ARG A 3 -18.50 -67.62 57.47
N LYS A 4 -18.00 -68.76 56.97
CA LYS A 4 -16.96 -68.86 55.99
C LYS A 4 -17.50 -68.92 54.55
N LEU A 5 -18.74 -69.30 54.33
CA LEU A 5 -19.40 -69.37 53.04
C LEU A 5 -19.89 -67.98 52.54
N LEU A 6 -20.25 -67.09 53.48
CA LEU A 6 -20.67 -65.72 53.11
C LEU A 6 -19.52 -64.85 52.65
N PHE A 7 -18.32 -65.12 53.13
CA PHE A 7 -17.10 -64.34 52.68
C PHE A 7 -16.58 -64.76 51.31
N SER A 8 -16.81 -66.00 50.89
CA SER A 8 -16.45 -66.45 49.54
C SER A 8 -17.39 -65.98 48.45
N PHE A 9 -18.66 -65.67 48.79
CA PHE A 9 -19.64 -65.13 47.81
C PHE A 9 -19.50 -63.63 47.61
N LEU A 10 -18.94 -62.91 48.60
CA LEU A 10 -18.72 -61.46 48.48
C LEU A 10 -17.43 -61.14 47.67
N VAL A 11 -16.48 -62.09 47.57
CA VAL A 11 -15.26 -61.90 46.80
C VAL A 11 -15.43 -62.27 45.32
N LEU A 12 -16.47 -63.05 44.96
CA LEU A 12 -16.76 -63.39 43.56
C LEU A 12 -17.67 -62.37 42.82
N SER A 13 -18.26 -61.39 43.53
CA SER A 13 -19.09 -60.35 42.93
C SER A 13 -18.32 -59.09 42.51
N SER A 14 -17.00 -59.06 42.72
CA SER A 14 -16.12 -58.00 42.22
C SER A 14 -15.50 -58.30 40.82
N LEU A 15 -16.12 -59.20 40.06
CA LEU A 15 -15.73 -59.48 38.69
C LEU A 15 -16.22 -58.39 37.74
N GLN A 16 -15.37 -57.41 37.55
CA GLN A 16 -15.01 -56.82 36.28
C GLN A 16 -16.18 -56.47 35.35
N PHE A 17 -16.65 -55.22 35.48
CA PHE A 17 -17.06 -54.46 34.29
C PHE A 17 -15.77 -54.10 33.54
N VAL A 18 -15.21 -55.04 32.74
CA VAL A 18 -14.30 -54.69 31.64
C VAL A 18 -15.17 -54.07 30.58
N GLY A 19 -15.19 -52.76 30.51
CA GLY A 19 -15.82 -52.03 29.43
C GLY A 19 -15.27 -52.60 28.11
N GLN A 20 -16.14 -53.08 27.23
CA GLN A 20 -15.72 -53.51 25.88
C GLN A 20 -15.25 -52.29 25.13
N THR A 21 -13.94 -52.14 24.96
CA THR A 21 -13.36 -51.16 24.05
C THR A 21 -13.73 -51.52 22.62
N ASN A 22 -14.43 -50.60 21.95
CA ASN A 22 -14.81 -50.77 20.55
C ASN A 22 -13.81 -50.03 19.65
N LYS A 23 -13.43 -50.63 18.55
CA LYS A 23 -12.64 -49.98 17.51
C LYS A 23 -13.59 -49.13 16.65
N ILE A 24 -13.38 -47.85 16.69
CA ILE A 24 -14.13 -46.87 15.92
C ILE A 24 -13.29 -46.41 14.76
N ASN A 25 -13.80 -46.58 13.56
CA ASN A 25 -13.19 -46.00 12.36
C ASN A 25 -14.03 -44.81 11.91
N GLY A 26 -13.38 -43.74 11.48
CA GLY A 26 -14.08 -42.57 11.01
C GLY A 26 -13.32 -41.83 9.94
N LYS A 27 -14.05 -40.92 9.31
CA LYS A 27 -13.48 -39.95 8.37
C LYS A 27 -13.88 -38.55 8.79
N ILE A 28 -12.91 -37.66 8.84
CA ILE A 28 -13.12 -36.23 9.11
C ILE A 28 -13.16 -35.53 7.77
N ILE A 29 -14.23 -34.79 7.53
CA ILE A 29 -14.55 -34.13 6.27
C ILE A 29 -14.74 -32.64 6.54
N ASP A 30 -14.16 -31.80 5.71
CA ASP A 30 -14.42 -30.37 5.70
C ASP A 30 -15.83 -30.11 5.16
N GLN A 31 -16.67 -29.44 5.92
CA GLN A 31 -18.08 -29.20 5.59
C GLN A 31 -18.24 -28.31 4.33
N ALA A 32 -17.28 -27.40 4.04
CA ALA A 32 -17.36 -26.48 2.92
C ALA A 32 -16.85 -27.09 1.62
N THR A 33 -15.75 -27.85 1.70
CA THR A 33 -15.07 -28.40 0.51
C THR A 33 -15.41 -29.87 0.23
N SER A 34 -16.03 -30.58 1.19
CA SER A 34 -16.30 -32.02 1.16
C SER A 34 -15.03 -32.89 1.01
N LEU A 35 -13.85 -32.34 1.27
CA LEU A 35 -12.58 -33.04 1.26
C LEU A 35 -12.23 -33.59 2.64
N GLY A 36 -11.42 -34.67 2.69
CA GLY A 36 -10.88 -35.20 3.94
C GLY A 36 -9.95 -34.17 4.63
N VAL A 37 -10.08 -34.05 5.96
CA VAL A 37 -9.22 -33.15 6.76
C VAL A 37 -8.03 -33.95 7.29
N PRO A 38 -6.79 -33.70 6.80
CA PRO A 38 -5.61 -34.43 7.24
C PRO A 38 -5.11 -33.92 8.60
N PHE A 39 -4.48 -34.82 9.36
CA PHE A 39 -3.77 -34.54 10.62
C PHE A 39 -4.63 -33.89 11.72
N ALA A 40 -5.96 -34.04 11.67
CA ALA A 40 -6.81 -33.68 12.77
C ALA A 40 -6.55 -34.59 13.98
N THR A 41 -6.48 -34.00 15.16
CA THR A 41 -6.28 -34.75 16.42
C THR A 41 -7.62 -35.21 16.97
N ILE A 42 -7.75 -36.52 17.24
CA ILE A 42 -8.94 -37.15 17.85
C ILE A 42 -8.53 -37.70 19.20
N GLN A 43 -9.15 -37.27 20.28
CA GLN A 43 -8.82 -37.68 21.64
C GLN A 43 -10.08 -38.10 22.40
N VAL A 44 -9.99 -39.15 23.19
CA VAL A 44 -11.05 -39.53 24.11
C VAL A 44 -11.04 -38.56 25.30
N LYS A 45 -12.16 -37.86 25.54
CA LYS A 45 -12.27 -36.85 26.60
C LYS A 45 -11.98 -37.45 27.98
N GLY A 46 -11.02 -36.85 28.68
CA GLY A 46 -10.60 -37.28 30.01
C GLY A 46 -9.64 -38.46 30.04
N SER A 47 -9.05 -38.86 28.90
CA SER A 47 -8.04 -39.91 28.80
C SER A 47 -6.86 -39.44 27.91
N ASP A 48 -5.72 -40.14 28.06
CA ASP A 48 -4.54 -39.94 27.22
C ASP A 48 -4.60 -40.67 25.87
N LYS A 49 -5.74 -41.38 25.61
CA LYS A 49 -5.91 -42.09 24.33
C LYS A 49 -6.27 -41.10 23.22
N GLY A 50 -5.47 -41.06 22.18
CA GLY A 50 -5.68 -40.22 21.01
C GLY A 50 -5.08 -40.79 19.75
N THR A 51 -5.52 -40.29 18.61
CA THR A 51 -5.00 -40.61 17.28
C THR A 51 -5.05 -39.37 16.38
N THR A 52 -4.47 -39.43 15.19
CA THR A 52 -4.57 -38.40 14.16
C THR A 52 -5.17 -38.97 12.89
N SER A 53 -5.90 -38.14 12.13
CA SER A 53 -6.35 -38.55 10.81
C SER A 53 -5.21 -38.59 9.78
N ASP A 54 -5.34 -39.49 8.81
CA ASP A 54 -4.42 -39.63 7.68
C ASP A 54 -4.67 -38.50 6.63
N ILE A 55 -3.96 -38.60 5.49
CA ILE A 55 -4.05 -37.61 4.42
C ILE A 55 -5.44 -37.54 3.77
N ASP A 56 -6.23 -38.60 3.84
CA ASP A 56 -7.59 -38.69 3.34
C ASP A 56 -8.65 -38.33 4.40
N GLY A 57 -8.21 -37.93 5.60
CA GLY A 57 -9.05 -37.63 6.75
C GLY A 57 -9.53 -38.86 7.55
N LYS A 58 -9.06 -40.08 7.26
CA LYS A 58 -9.47 -41.32 7.94
C LYS A 58 -8.71 -41.51 9.24
N PHE A 59 -9.37 -42.04 10.24
CA PHE A 59 -8.77 -42.37 11.53
C PHE A 59 -9.35 -43.63 12.12
N SER A 60 -8.64 -44.20 13.10
CA SER A 60 -9.08 -45.32 13.90
C SER A 60 -8.69 -45.09 15.35
N ILE A 61 -9.64 -45.23 16.29
CA ILE A 61 -9.43 -45.04 17.73
C ILE A 61 -10.22 -46.10 18.53
N GLU A 62 -9.68 -46.49 19.67
CA GLU A 62 -10.37 -47.38 20.62
C GLU A 62 -11.07 -46.51 21.70
N ALA A 63 -12.40 -46.62 21.79
CA ALA A 63 -13.18 -45.98 22.81
C ALA A 63 -14.33 -46.86 23.28
N GLU A 64 -14.81 -46.61 24.48
CA GLU A 64 -15.98 -47.29 25.03
C GLU A 64 -17.26 -46.59 24.59
N LYS A 65 -18.36 -47.33 24.61
CA LYS A 65 -19.69 -46.73 24.37
C LYS A 65 -19.97 -45.61 25.40
N ASP A 66 -20.60 -44.57 24.94
CA ASP A 66 -20.95 -43.37 25.73
C ASP A 66 -19.77 -42.47 26.16
N GLN A 67 -18.54 -42.71 25.63
CA GLN A 67 -17.41 -41.77 25.74
C GLN A 67 -17.51 -40.66 24.70
N LEU A 68 -16.98 -39.48 25.05
CA LEU A 68 -16.90 -38.34 24.16
C LEU A 68 -15.54 -38.32 23.41
N LEU A 69 -15.58 -38.24 22.08
CA LEU A 69 -14.41 -37.93 21.27
C LEU A 69 -14.32 -36.41 21.07
N VAL A 70 -13.16 -35.86 21.33
CA VAL A 70 -12.85 -34.46 21.04
C VAL A 70 -12.00 -34.41 19.78
N ILE A 71 -12.53 -33.80 18.72
CA ILE A 71 -11.86 -33.62 17.44
C ILE A 71 -11.35 -32.19 17.36
N LYS A 72 -10.04 -32.02 17.14
CA LYS A 72 -9.38 -30.72 17.08
C LYS A 72 -8.53 -30.61 15.82
N MET A 73 -8.65 -29.50 15.13
CA MET A 73 -7.79 -29.15 14.00
C MET A 73 -7.64 -27.63 13.95
N VAL A 74 -6.43 -27.17 13.67
CA VAL A 74 -6.18 -25.72 13.52
C VAL A 74 -6.98 -25.17 12.33
N GLY A 75 -7.77 -24.13 12.59
CA GLY A 75 -8.66 -23.53 11.57
C GLY A 75 -10.07 -24.14 11.53
N TYR A 76 -10.41 -25.04 12.47
CA TYR A 76 -11.73 -25.66 12.58
C TYR A 76 -12.29 -25.53 13.99
N VAL A 77 -13.61 -25.44 14.09
CA VAL A 77 -14.30 -25.46 15.38
C VAL A 77 -14.11 -26.83 16.04
N ASN A 78 -13.67 -26.84 17.30
CA ASN A 78 -13.54 -28.09 18.06
C ASN A 78 -14.90 -28.77 18.17
N GLN A 79 -14.98 -30.07 17.86
CA GLN A 79 -16.22 -30.84 17.92
C GLN A 79 -16.11 -31.92 18.98
N GLU A 80 -17.15 -32.05 19.83
CA GLU A 80 -17.29 -33.16 20.76
C GLU A 80 -18.41 -34.10 20.25
N VAL A 81 -18.08 -35.37 20.12
CA VAL A 81 -18.99 -36.37 19.57
C VAL A 81 -19.10 -37.55 20.50
N LEU A 82 -20.32 -37.98 20.79
CA LEU A 82 -20.61 -39.15 21.62
C LEU A 82 -20.41 -40.43 20.81
N VAL A 83 -19.72 -41.40 21.38
CA VAL A 83 -19.53 -42.73 20.80
C VAL A 83 -20.78 -43.58 21.02
N GLU A 84 -21.53 -43.85 19.97
CA GLU A 84 -22.78 -44.65 20.05
C GLU A 84 -22.51 -46.16 19.97
N GLY A 85 -21.30 -46.57 19.52
CA GLY A 85 -20.90 -47.99 19.41
C GLY A 85 -19.86 -48.21 18.29
N PRO A 86 -19.52 -49.47 17.97
CA PRO A 86 -18.58 -49.76 16.88
C PRO A 86 -19.19 -49.43 15.53
N GLY A 87 -18.41 -48.77 14.66
CA GLY A 87 -18.91 -48.39 13.34
C GLY A 87 -17.93 -47.51 12.56
N ASN A 88 -18.33 -47.17 11.34
CA ASN A 88 -17.67 -46.18 10.51
C ASN A 88 -18.49 -44.90 10.55
N PHE A 89 -17.88 -43.80 10.94
CA PHE A 89 -18.54 -42.51 11.14
C PHE A 89 -17.92 -41.44 10.25
N GLU A 90 -18.73 -40.52 9.77
CA GLU A 90 -18.28 -39.32 9.09
C GLU A 90 -18.51 -38.12 10.00
N PHE A 91 -17.47 -37.33 10.23
CA PHE A 91 -17.51 -36.13 11.06
C PHE A 91 -17.23 -34.92 10.20
N PHE A 92 -18.18 -34.01 10.13
CA PHE A 92 -18.08 -32.79 9.34
C PHE A 92 -17.54 -31.67 10.24
N LEU A 93 -16.29 -31.29 10.04
CA LEU A 93 -15.73 -30.12 10.71
C LEU A 93 -16.12 -28.84 9.97
N LYS A 94 -16.67 -27.93 10.73
CA LYS A 94 -16.94 -26.57 10.26
C LYS A 94 -15.66 -25.76 10.39
N ASN A 95 -15.26 -25.09 9.32
CA ASN A 95 -14.17 -24.10 9.40
C ASN A 95 -14.48 -23.13 10.54
N GLU A 96 -13.52 -22.90 11.40
CA GLU A 96 -13.57 -21.75 12.30
C GLU A 96 -13.44 -20.53 11.39
N THR A 97 -14.57 -20.02 10.91
CA THR A 97 -14.62 -18.68 10.36
C THR A 97 -14.13 -17.81 11.51
N LEU A 98 -12.88 -17.37 11.44
CA LEU A 98 -12.42 -16.24 12.22
C LEU A 98 -13.49 -15.19 11.93
N LYS A 99 -14.34 -14.88 12.93
CA LYS A 99 -15.33 -13.85 12.79
C LYS A 99 -14.58 -12.61 12.33
N GLU A 100 -14.86 -12.16 11.11
CA GLU A 100 -14.23 -10.96 10.58
C GLU A 100 -14.57 -9.83 11.53
N MET A 101 -13.58 -9.42 12.30
CA MET A 101 -13.72 -8.29 13.21
C MET A 101 -13.42 -7.03 12.41
N VAL A 102 -14.43 -6.23 12.22
CA VAL A 102 -14.30 -4.92 11.58
C VAL A 102 -14.01 -3.88 12.67
N VAL A 103 -13.00 -3.08 12.46
CA VAL A 103 -12.72 -1.93 13.33
C VAL A 103 -13.80 -0.87 13.09
N VAL A 104 -14.59 -0.56 14.10
CA VAL A 104 -15.63 0.45 14.05
C VAL A 104 -15.28 1.54 15.06
N GLY A 105 -14.75 2.64 14.58
CA GLY A 105 -14.36 3.76 15.43
C GLY A 105 -13.32 3.37 16.50
N TYR A 106 -13.68 3.46 17.77
CA TYR A 106 -12.79 3.12 18.90
C TYR A 106 -12.91 1.68 19.39
N GLY A 107 -13.67 0.84 18.69
CA GLY A 107 -13.89 -0.57 19.03
C GLY A 107 -13.79 -1.46 17.81
N SER A 108 -13.86 -2.78 18.04
CA SER A 108 -14.04 -3.76 16.99
C SER A 108 -15.39 -4.45 17.21
N GLN A 109 -16.16 -4.62 16.16
CA GLN A 109 -17.42 -5.36 16.14
C GLN A 109 -17.32 -6.52 15.16
N GLU A 110 -18.13 -7.55 15.35
CA GLU A 110 -18.25 -8.60 14.35
C GLU A 110 -18.83 -8.01 13.05
N SER A 111 -18.32 -8.40 11.90
CA SER A 111 -18.77 -7.89 10.59
C SER A 111 -20.29 -8.05 10.40
N GLU A 112 -20.87 -9.09 10.99
CA GLU A 112 -22.32 -9.38 10.96
C GLU A 112 -23.16 -8.39 11.79
N ASP A 113 -22.57 -7.75 12.80
CA ASP A 113 -23.26 -6.80 13.71
C ASP A 113 -23.19 -5.36 13.19
N VAL A 114 -22.43 -5.11 12.13
CA VAL A 114 -22.25 -3.75 11.59
C VAL A 114 -23.37 -3.43 10.62
N THR A 115 -24.26 -2.52 11.03
CA THR A 115 -25.40 -2.05 10.21
C THR A 115 -25.01 -1.04 9.12
N GLY A 116 -23.77 -0.53 9.12
CA GLY A 116 -23.24 0.42 8.12
C GLY A 116 -22.63 -0.26 6.90
N SER A 117 -22.58 0.45 5.76
CA SER A 117 -21.87 -0.02 4.56
C SER A 117 -20.36 0.13 4.77
N ILE A 118 -19.73 -0.95 5.23
CA ILE A 118 -18.26 -1.05 5.36
C ILE A 118 -17.73 -1.93 4.26
N VAL A 119 -16.61 -1.53 3.67
CA VAL A 119 -15.84 -2.36 2.73
C VAL A 119 -14.48 -2.58 3.33
N GLN A 120 -14.11 -3.84 3.48
CA GLN A 120 -12.79 -4.25 3.95
C GLN A 120 -11.93 -4.70 2.76
N VAL A 121 -10.68 -4.25 2.73
CA VAL A 121 -9.64 -4.71 1.82
C VAL A 121 -8.55 -5.37 2.66
N ASP A 122 -8.34 -6.65 2.46
CA ASP A 122 -7.38 -7.43 3.25
C ASP A 122 -5.93 -7.29 2.74
N SER A 123 -4.98 -7.75 3.55
CA SER A 123 -3.55 -7.70 3.21
C SER A 123 -3.22 -8.45 1.91
N LYS A 124 -3.93 -9.54 1.58
CA LYS A 124 -3.67 -10.32 0.36
C LYS A 124 -4.07 -9.51 -0.88
N GLN A 125 -5.21 -8.84 -0.81
CA GLN A 125 -5.68 -7.97 -1.89
C GLN A 125 -4.73 -6.76 -2.08
N ILE A 126 -4.27 -6.15 -0.98
CA ILE A 126 -3.31 -5.03 -1.00
C ILE A 126 -2.02 -5.44 -1.71
N MET A 127 -1.50 -6.63 -1.41
CA MET A 127 -0.23 -7.14 -1.95
C MET A 127 -0.30 -7.60 -3.42
N GLN A 128 -1.49 -7.67 -4.04
CA GLN A 128 -1.63 -8.08 -5.44
C GLN A 128 -1.12 -7.06 -6.46
N THR A 129 -0.95 -5.82 -6.05
CA THR A 129 -0.51 -4.72 -6.92
C THR A 129 0.74 -4.06 -6.32
N ALA A 130 1.75 -3.86 -7.16
CA ALA A 130 2.92 -3.08 -6.80
C ALA A 130 2.55 -1.59 -6.78
N VAL A 131 2.45 -0.99 -5.60
CA VAL A 131 2.06 0.41 -5.41
C VAL A 131 2.95 1.09 -4.37
N ALA A 132 3.10 2.41 -4.49
CA ALA A 132 3.94 3.19 -3.60
C ALA A 132 3.31 3.37 -2.21
N GLY A 133 2.00 3.58 -2.12
CA GLY A 133 1.30 3.95 -0.89
C GLY A 133 0.04 3.16 -0.61
N ALA A 134 -0.46 3.29 0.62
CA ALA A 134 -1.69 2.64 1.07
C ALA A 134 -2.94 3.14 0.33
N ALA A 135 -2.97 4.42 -0.07
CA ALA A 135 -4.08 5.00 -0.82
C ALA A 135 -4.18 4.40 -2.23
N ASP A 136 -3.04 4.20 -2.92
CA ASP A 136 -2.99 3.59 -4.25
C ASP A 136 -3.50 2.15 -4.24
N ALA A 137 -3.26 1.43 -3.12
CA ALA A 137 -3.70 0.06 -2.95
C ALA A 137 -5.23 -0.12 -2.95
N LEU A 138 -6.00 0.96 -2.80
CA LEU A 138 -7.46 0.94 -2.83
C LEU A 138 -8.05 1.01 -4.24
N GLN A 139 -7.25 1.35 -5.25
CA GLN A 139 -7.74 1.55 -6.61
C GLN A 139 -8.43 0.29 -7.17
N GLY A 140 -9.70 0.46 -7.58
CA GLY A 140 -10.51 -0.61 -8.15
C GLY A 140 -10.97 -1.71 -7.18
N ARG A 141 -10.72 -1.56 -5.85
CA ARG A 141 -11.03 -2.60 -4.85
C ARG A 141 -12.22 -2.32 -3.95
N ALA A 142 -12.68 -1.09 -3.93
CA ALA A 142 -13.79 -0.70 -3.09
C ALA A 142 -14.88 0.01 -3.92
N ALA A 143 -16.07 -0.57 -4.00
CA ALA A 143 -17.19 0.06 -4.70
C ALA A 143 -17.53 1.41 -4.09
N GLY A 144 -17.71 2.47 -4.91
CA GLY A 144 -17.99 3.84 -4.47
C GLY A 144 -16.79 4.57 -3.86
N VAL A 145 -15.58 4.05 -4.07
CA VAL A 145 -14.31 4.72 -3.75
C VAL A 145 -13.59 5.01 -5.06
N GLU A 146 -13.34 6.26 -5.30
CA GLU A 146 -12.57 6.77 -6.43
C GLU A 146 -11.17 7.10 -5.95
N VAL A 147 -10.16 6.58 -6.64
CA VAL A 147 -8.74 6.84 -6.36
C VAL A 147 -8.17 7.56 -7.56
N VAL A 148 -7.80 8.82 -7.37
CA VAL A 148 -7.28 9.69 -8.43
C VAL A 148 -5.83 10.01 -8.15
N ASN A 149 -4.96 9.59 -9.04
CA ASN A 149 -3.57 10.03 -9.03
C ASN A 149 -3.46 11.29 -9.89
N SER A 150 -3.01 12.39 -9.30
CA SER A 150 -3.13 13.72 -9.90
C SER A 150 -2.26 13.90 -11.15
N ASN A 151 -1.09 13.25 -11.23
CA ASN A 151 -0.15 13.48 -12.32
C ASN A 151 0.74 12.28 -12.70
N GLY A 152 0.61 11.13 -12.04
CA GLY A 152 1.41 9.94 -12.31
C GLY A 152 2.92 10.09 -12.03
N ALA A 153 3.36 11.17 -11.39
CA ALA A 153 4.76 11.33 -10.99
C ALA A 153 5.09 10.41 -9.81
N PRO A 154 6.33 9.94 -9.70
CA PRO A 154 6.76 9.13 -8.56
C PRO A 154 6.46 9.82 -7.23
N GLY A 155 5.84 9.09 -6.29
CA GLY A 155 5.48 9.62 -4.97
C GLY A 155 4.44 10.74 -4.97
N SER A 156 3.71 10.93 -6.08
CA SER A 156 2.63 11.93 -6.13
C SER A 156 1.52 11.60 -5.15
N ASN A 157 0.85 12.65 -4.66
CA ASN A 157 -0.28 12.48 -3.76
C ASN A 157 -1.45 11.85 -4.51
N THR A 158 -1.96 10.77 -3.95
CA THR A 158 -3.17 10.10 -4.40
C THR A 158 -4.35 10.64 -3.63
N GLU A 159 -5.33 11.19 -4.33
CA GLU A 159 -6.58 11.65 -3.75
C GLU A 159 -7.59 10.51 -3.75
N VAL A 160 -8.14 10.23 -2.56
CA VAL A 160 -9.22 9.25 -2.41
C VAL A 160 -10.51 9.99 -2.13
N ARG A 161 -11.57 9.65 -2.88
CA ARG A 161 -12.92 10.20 -2.74
C ARG A 161 -13.90 9.07 -2.48
N ILE A 162 -14.78 9.27 -1.51
CA ILE A 162 -15.83 8.32 -1.17
C ILE A 162 -17.18 8.90 -1.57
N ARG A 163 -17.90 8.21 -2.49
CA ARG A 163 -19.21 8.63 -3.02
C ARG A 163 -19.19 10.00 -3.73
N GLY A 164 -18.05 10.40 -4.30
CA GLY A 164 -17.90 11.63 -5.07
C GLY A 164 -17.58 12.86 -4.22
N LEU A 165 -17.79 14.04 -4.81
CA LEU A 165 -17.51 15.33 -4.15
C LEU A 165 -18.72 15.76 -3.33
N GLY A 166 -18.61 15.76 -2.01
CA GLY A 166 -19.66 16.22 -1.10
C GLY A 166 -19.75 17.75 -0.94
N SER A 167 -18.74 18.49 -1.40
CA SER A 167 -18.65 19.95 -1.29
C SER A 167 -17.83 20.54 -2.43
N ILE A 168 -18.14 21.77 -2.85
CA ILE A 168 -17.36 22.54 -3.83
C ILE A 168 -15.93 22.78 -3.35
N ASN A 169 -15.72 22.91 -2.04
CA ASN A 169 -14.40 23.11 -1.44
C ASN A 169 -13.66 21.79 -1.16
N GLY A 170 -14.20 20.65 -1.65
CA GLY A 170 -13.71 19.33 -1.31
C GLY A 170 -14.19 18.86 0.07
N SER A 171 -14.20 17.56 0.26
CA SER A 171 -14.40 16.90 1.56
C SER A 171 -13.33 15.82 1.67
N PRO A 172 -12.15 16.16 2.21
CA PRO A 172 -11.06 15.18 2.31
C PRO A 172 -11.50 14.01 3.18
N VAL A 173 -11.09 12.82 2.77
CA VAL A 173 -11.32 11.60 3.55
C VAL A 173 -10.43 11.65 4.79
N LEU A 174 -10.99 11.26 5.93
CA LEU A 174 -10.23 11.11 7.16
C LEU A 174 -9.55 9.75 7.19
N TYR A 175 -8.24 9.74 7.33
CA TYR A 175 -7.48 8.52 7.56
C TYR A 175 -7.28 8.30 9.06
N VAL A 176 -7.44 7.04 9.50
CA VAL A 176 -7.17 6.67 10.89
C VAL A 176 -6.27 5.44 10.88
N VAL A 177 -5.07 5.57 11.40
CA VAL A 177 -4.07 4.49 11.43
C VAL A 177 -3.88 4.01 12.86
N ASP A 178 -4.19 2.74 13.11
CA ASP A 178 -4.16 2.12 14.46
C ASP A 178 -4.90 2.96 15.52
N GLY A 179 -5.98 3.67 15.12
CA GLY A 179 -6.75 4.56 15.97
C GLY A 179 -6.29 6.01 15.99
N MET A 180 -5.20 6.37 15.33
CA MET A 180 -4.71 7.75 15.23
C MET A 180 -5.22 8.43 13.95
N PRO A 181 -5.97 9.55 14.04
CA PRO A 181 -6.34 10.34 12.89
C PRO A 181 -5.13 11.03 12.26
N LEU A 182 -4.95 10.85 10.95
CA LEU A 182 -3.84 11.39 10.17
C LEU A 182 -4.32 12.12 8.92
N ASP A 183 -3.50 13.01 8.38
CA ASP A 183 -3.73 13.60 7.07
C ASP A 183 -3.31 12.63 5.94
N GLY A 184 -3.91 12.79 4.75
CA GLY A 184 -3.67 11.90 3.61
C GLY A 184 -2.20 11.75 3.22
N ALA A 185 -1.41 12.82 3.35
CA ALA A 185 0.03 12.78 3.07
C ALA A 185 0.81 11.89 4.06
N ALA A 186 0.37 11.79 5.32
CA ALA A 186 1.01 10.94 6.32
C ALA A 186 0.78 9.45 6.06
N VAL A 187 -0.33 9.10 5.38
CA VAL A 187 -0.69 7.71 5.06
C VAL A 187 0.22 7.12 3.98
N ASN A 188 0.70 7.94 3.04
CA ASN A 188 1.62 7.49 2.00
C ASN A 188 2.99 7.06 2.56
N ALA A 189 3.29 7.45 3.80
CA ALA A 189 4.48 7.01 4.52
C ALA A 189 4.40 5.56 5.03
N ILE A 190 3.21 4.93 5.00
CA ILE A 190 3.01 3.56 5.47
C ILE A 190 3.27 2.59 4.32
N ALA A 191 4.18 1.66 4.53
CA ALA A 191 4.44 0.59 3.57
C ALA A 191 3.20 -0.30 3.43
N PRO A 192 2.69 -0.57 2.21
CA PRO A 192 1.54 -1.45 2.00
C PRO A 192 1.73 -2.84 2.63
N GLN A 193 2.97 -3.32 2.70
CA GLN A 193 3.34 -4.60 3.30
C GLN A 193 3.12 -4.66 4.82
N ASP A 194 3.10 -3.49 5.49
CA ASP A 194 2.82 -3.40 6.93
C ASP A 194 1.33 -3.38 7.26
N ILE A 195 0.46 -3.30 6.26
CA ILE A 195 -0.99 -3.21 6.44
C ILE A 195 -1.59 -4.61 6.60
N ALA A 196 -2.43 -4.76 7.63
CA ALA A 196 -3.24 -5.96 7.85
C ALA A 196 -4.59 -5.87 7.15
N SER A 197 -5.29 -4.73 7.30
CA SER A 197 -6.56 -4.43 6.63
C SER A 197 -6.75 -2.93 6.43
N ILE A 198 -7.60 -2.59 5.45
CA ILE A 198 -8.13 -1.24 5.25
C ILE A 198 -9.65 -1.37 5.27
N ASP A 199 -10.29 -0.71 6.24
CA ASP A 199 -11.73 -0.68 6.42
C ASP A 199 -12.27 0.69 6.04
N ILE A 200 -13.24 0.75 5.12
CA ILE A 200 -13.75 2.01 4.56
C ILE A 200 -15.16 2.25 5.06
N LEU A 201 -15.32 3.27 5.90
CA LEU A 201 -16.60 3.72 6.44
C LEU A 201 -17.21 4.74 5.49
N LYS A 202 -18.21 4.31 4.72
CA LYS A 202 -18.85 5.15 3.69
C LYS A 202 -20.07 5.90 4.20
N ASP A 203 -20.68 5.41 5.28
CA ASP A 203 -21.90 5.95 5.81
C ASP A 203 -21.65 6.88 7.00
N ALA A 204 -22.42 7.95 7.08
CA ALA A 204 -22.33 8.93 8.16
C ALA A 204 -22.55 8.30 9.55
N SER A 205 -23.40 7.27 9.67
CA SER A 205 -23.63 6.56 10.93
C SER A 205 -22.38 5.86 11.46
N ALA A 206 -21.65 5.16 10.57
CA ALA A 206 -20.40 4.49 10.93
C ALA A 206 -19.26 5.49 11.18
N ALA A 207 -19.28 6.63 10.49
CA ALA A 207 -18.26 7.69 10.56
C ALA A 207 -18.54 8.70 11.70
N ALA A 208 -19.76 8.71 12.28
CA ALA A 208 -20.23 9.73 13.23
C ALA A 208 -19.32 9.91 14.46
N ILE A 209 -18.67 8.83 14.91
CA ILE A 209 -17.74 8.84 16.05
C ILE A 209 -16.53 9.77 15.85
N TYR A 210 -16.17 10.06 14.57
CA TYR A 210 -15.07 10.96 14.21
C TYR A 210 -15.54 12.41 14.00
N GLY A 211 -16.86 12.68 14.18
CA GLY A 211 -17.45 14.01 14.08
C GLY A 211 -17.37 14.63 12.68
N ALA A 212 -17.33 15.96 12.61
CA ALA A 212 -17.33 16.71 11.36
C ALA A 212 -16.12 16.41 10.44
N ARG A 213 -15.00 15.98 10.97
CA ARG A 213 -13.81 15.57 10.19
C ARG A 213 -14.08 14.37 9.28
N ALA A 214 -15.09 13.57 9.58
CA ALA A 214 -15.47 12.38 8.83
C ALA A 214 -16.52 12.68 7.72
N ALA A 215 -16.81 13.93 7.42
CA ALA A 215 -17.83 14.29 6.42
C ALA A 215 -17.52 13.73 5.01
N GLY A 216 -16.25 13.54 4.66
CA GLY A 216 -15.80 12.91 3.41
C GLY A 216 -15.69 11.39 3.47
N GLY A 217 -16.08 10.76 4.60
CA GLY A 217 -15.86 9.34 4.90
C GLY A 217 -14.58 9.09 5.69
N VAL A 218 -14.40 7.85 6.15
CA VAL A 218 -13.24 7.46 6.97
C VAL A 218 -12.61 6.20 6.38
N ILE A 219 -11.29 6.20 6.32
CA ILE A 219 -10.46 5.05 5.95
C ILE A 219 -9.67 4.64 7.19
N LEU A 220 -10.00 3.47 7.74
CA LEU A 220 -9.31 2.88 8.87
C LEU A 220 -8.22 1.95 8.36
N ILE A 221 -6.99 2.19 8.75
CA ILE A 221 -5.84 1.35 8.40
C ILE A 221 -5.36 0.65 9.65
N THR A 222 -5.47 -0.67 9.65
CA THR A 222 -4.92 -1.51 10.71
C THR A 222 -3.59 -2.10 10.25
N THR A 223 -2.55 -1.92 11.05
CA THR A 223 -1.23 -2.45 10.71
C THR A 223 -1.00 -3.83 11.32
N LYS A 224 -0.08 -4.58 10.72
CA LYS A 224 0.30 -5.92 11.18
C LYS A 224 0.86 -5.87 12.58
N ARG A 225 0.34 -6.72 13.48
CA ARG A 225 0.78 -6.87 14.87
C ARG A 225 1.39 -8.23 15.10
N GLY A 226 2.20 -8.36 16.13
CA GLY A 226 2.75 -9.62 16.58
C GLY A 226 1.65 -10.58 17.05
N GLN A 227 1.89 -11.86 16.88
CA GLN A 227 1.04 -12.93 17.39
C GLN A 227 1.83 -13.81 18.37
N LYS A 228 1.12 -14.43 19.33
CA LYS A 228 1.74 -15.39 20.23
C LYS A 228 2.30 -16.56 19.43
N GLY A 229 3.49 -16.98 19.73
CA GLY A 229 4.14 -18.10 19.07
C GLY A 229 5.62 -17.86 18.76
N LYS A 230 6.21 -18.80 18.03
CA LYS A 230 7.61 -18.71 17.59
C LYS A 230 7.82 -17.52 16.67
N PRO A 231 8.99 -16.88 16.68
CA PRO A 231 9.32 -15.83 15.74
C PRO A 231 9.14 -16.28 14.29
N LYS A 232 8.45 -15.46 13.50
CA LYS A 232 8.28 -15.63 12.07
C LYS A 232 8.98 -14.47 11.37
N VAL A 233 9.83 -14.79 10.40
CA VAL A 233 10.48 -13.83 9.51
C VAL A 233 9.82 -13.93 8.14
N THR A 234 9.40 -12.79 7.59
CA THR A 234 8.91 -12.69 6.21
C THR A 234 9.79 -11.71 5.45
N PHE A 235 10.10 -12.05 4.22
CA PHE A 235 10.83 -11.19 3.30
C PHE A 235 10.07 -11.13 1.99
N ASP A 236 9.68 -9.92 1.59
CA ASP A 236 8.95 -9.63 0.36
C ASP A 236 9.78 -8.69 -0.49
N THR A 237 9.93 -8.99 -1.77
CA THR A 237 10.65 -8.13 -2.71
C THR A 237 10.03 -8.23 -4.08
N TYR A 238 10.01 -7.11 -4.80
CA TYR A 238 9.64 -7.09 -6.20
C TYR A 238 10.43 -6.05 -6.99
N TYR A 239 10.52 -6.27 -8.29
CA TYR A 239 11.01 -5.32 -9.27
C TYR A 239 9.98 -5.20 -10.38
N GLY A 240 9.65 -3.98 -10.77
CA GLY A 240 8.71 -3.68 -11.84
C GLY A 240 9.30 -2.70 -12.84
N VAL A 241 8.82 -2.77 -14.08
CA VAL A 241 9.09 -1.78 -15.12
C VAL A 241 7.81 -0.99 -15.40
N GLN A 242 7.98 0.29 -15.69
CA GLN A 242 6.88 1.20 -16.00
C GLN A 242 7.01 1.70 -17.43
N SER A 243 5.91 1.78 -18.13
CA SER A 243 5.84 2.34 -19.48
C SER A 243 4.52 3.08 -19.66
N LEU A 244 4.45 3.98 -20.61
CA LEU A 244 3.19 4.60 -21.01
C LEU A 244 2.25 3.54 -21.58
N ILE A 245 0.98 3.62 -21.18
CA ILE A 245 -0.08 2.77 -21.73
C ILE A 245 -0.38 3.15 -23.17
N LYS A 246 -0.38 4.45 -23.47
CA LYS A 246 -0.69 5.00 -24.78
C LYS A 246 0.01 6.35 -24.96
N LYS A 247 0.57 6.58 -26.14
CA LYS A 247 1.04 7.89 -26.61
C LYS A 247 -0.06 8.58 -27.41
N MET A 248 0.02 9.90 -27.49
CA MET A 248 -0.78 10.67 -28.44
C MET A 248 -0.23 10.49 -29.85
N GLU A 249 -1.11 10.28 -30.80
CA GLU A 249 -0.71 10.24 -32.22
C GLU A 249 -0.45 11.68 -32.70
N MET A 250 0.81 11.97 -32.99
CA MET A 250 1.27 13.29 -33.48
C MET A 250 1.70 13.17 -34.93
N MET A 251 1.70 14.30 -35.64
CA MET A 251 2.25 14.37 -36.99
C MET A 251 3.75 14.08 -36.96
N ASN A 252 4.23 13.30 -37.90
CA ASN A 252 5.65 13.15 -38.15
C ASN A 252 6.21 14.38 -38.92
N ALA A 253 7.50 14.47 -39.12
CA ALA A 253 8.13 15.65 -39.77
C ALA A 253 7.62 15.89 -41.18
N ARG A 254 7.45 14.85 -41.98
CA ARG A 254 6.89 14.92 -43.33
C ARG A 254 5.46 15.49 -43.34
N ASP A 255 4.59 14.91 -42.52
CA ASP A 255 3.17 15.31 -42.48
C ASP A 255 3.02 16.72 -41.91
N ASN A 256 3.85 17.10 -40.93
CA ASN A 256 3.92 18.45 -40.38
C ASN A 256 4.33 19.47 -41.49
N ALA A 257 5.43 19.24 -42.17
CA ALA A 257 5.89 20.11 -43.25
C ALA A 257 4.86 20.23 -44.39
N THR A 258 4.19 19.12 -44.74
CA THR A 258 3.12 19.11 -45.73
C THR A 258 1.95 19.99 -45.29
N ALA A 259 1.56 19.91 -44.02
CA ALA A 259 0.47 20.72 -43.43
C ALA A 259 0.82 22.22 -43.43
N PHE A 260 2.07 22.57 -43.07
CA PHE A 260 2.54 23.95 -43.12
C PHE A 260 2.56 24.48 -44.56
N ASN A 261 3.13 23.77 -45.54
CA ASN A 261 3.13 24.15 -46.95
C ASN A 261 1.72 24.38 -47.50
N TYR A 262 0.77 23.53 -47.10
CA TYR A 262 -0.65 23.70 -47.46
C TYR A 262 -1.24 24.98 -46.85
N ALA A 263 -0.97 25.24 -45.56
CA ALA A 263 -1.43 26.45 -44.90
C ALA A 263 -0.86 27.72 -45.52
N ASP A 264 0.44 27.73 -45.87
CA ASP A 264 1.09 28.85 -46.55
C ASP A 264 0.51 29.10 -47.93
N ALA A 265 0.27 28.04 -48.72
CA ALA A 265 -0.39 28.14 -50.00
C ALA A 265 -1.80 28.73 -49.91
N VAL A 266 -2.58 28.36 -48.88
CA VAL A 266 -3.93 28.93 -48.65
C VAL A 266 -3.85 30.43 -48.30
N ARG A 267 -2.81 30.84 -47.54
CA ARG A 267 -2.56 32.25 -47.19
C ARG A 267 -1.94 33.09 -48.31
N GLY A 268 -1.47 32.42 -49.40
CA GLY A 268 -0.73 33.08 -50.46
C GLY A 268 0.71 33.43 -50.06
N GLU A 269 1.23 32.75 -49.04
CA GLU A 269 2.60 32.90 -48.55
C GLU A 269 3.54 31.93 -49.25
N THR A 270 4.82 32.26 -49.27
CA THR A 270 5.85 31.36 -49.81
C THR A 270 6.15 30.28 -48.75
N PRO A 271 6.15 28.98 -49.12
CA PRO A 271 6.53 27.93 -48.21
C PRO A 271 7.94 28.14 -47.62
N ASP A 272 8.11 27.71 -46.36
CA ASP A 272 9.38 27.74 -45.69
C ASP A 272 10.43 26.89 -46.48
N ALA A 273 11.62 27.41 -46.65
CA ALA A 273 12.69 26.73 -47.37
C ALA A 273 13.07 25.38 -46.74
N ASP A 274 12.92 25.25 -45.42
CA ASP A 274 13.16 24.02 -44.67
C ASP A 274 12.14 22.93 -45.02
N PHE A 275 10.97 23.31 -45.57
CA PHE A 275 9.87 22.43 -45.96
C PHE A 275 9.75 22.24 -47.48
N ALA A 276 10.75 22.65 -48.24
CA ALA A 276 10.74 22.55 -49.71
C ALA A 276 10.54 21.12 -50.23
N ASP A 277 11.06 20.14 -49.50
CA ASP A 277 10.87 18.71 -49.78
C ASP A 277 10.44 17.97 -48.52
N PRO A 278 9.12 17.88 -48.23
CA PRO A 278 8.61 17.17 -47.06
C PRO A 278 8.99 15.69 -47.00
N ASP A 279 9.11 15.02 -48.17
CA ASP A 279 9.46 13.59 -48.20
C ASP A 279 10.90 13.33 -47.72
N ALA A 280 11.81 14.28 -47.91
CA ALA A 280 13.17 14.18 -47.41
C ALA A 280 13.28 14.23 -45.87
N LEU A 281 12.28 14.79 -45.17
CA LEU A 281 12.29 14.95 -43.71
C LEU A 281 11.96 13.62 -42.99
N GLY A 282 11.29 12.68 -43.64
CA GLY A 282 10.94 11.39 -43.09
C GLY A 282 10.08 11.49 -41.82
N ASN A 283 10.37 10.65 -40.83
CA ASN A 283 9.59 10.64 -39.56
C ASN A 283 9.97 11.78 -38.61
N GLY A 284 11.22 12.28 -38.69
CA GLY A 284 11.72 13.30 -37.76
C GLY A 284 11.84 12.81 -36.32
N THR A 285 11.66 13.73 -35.37
CA THR A 285 11.83 13.49 -33.92
C THR A 285 10.51 13.12 -33.28
N ASP A 286 10.43 11.95 -32.63
CA ASP A 286 9.34 11.61 -31.70
C ASP A 286 9.70 12.14 -30.30
N TRP A 287 9.16 13.31 -29.97
CA TRP A 287 9.42 13.97 -28.70
C TRP A 287 8.85 13.20 -27.50
N GLN A 288 7.78 12.41 -27.70
CA GLN A 288 7.22 11.59 -26.64
C GLN A 288 8.12 10.39 -26.33
N ASP A 289 8.78 9.78 -27.32
CA ASP A 289 9.76 8.72 -27.09
C ASP A 289 10.97 9.20 -26.29
N LEU A 290 11.43 10.41 -26.56
CA LEU A 290 12.53 11.01 -25.83
C LEU A 290 12.15 11.36 -24.40
N LEU A 291 10.92 11.84 -24.18
CA LEU A 291 10.44 12.25 -22.85
C LEU A 291 10.05 11.05 -21.98
N PHE A 292 9.60 9.94 -22.55
CA PHE A 292 9.06 8.79 -21.83
C PHE A 292 9.80 7.48 -22.13
N PRO A 293 11.10 7.39 -21.85
CA PRO A 293 11.86 6.16 -22.11
C PRO A 293 11.46 4.98 -21.22
N GLY A 294 10.61 5.24 -20.22
CA GLY A 294 10.17 4.26 -19.24
C GLY A 294 10.78 4.47 -17.86
N GLY A 295 10.19 3.81 -16.88
CA GLY A 295 10.58 3.87 -15.49
C GLY A 295 10.73 2.48 -14.86
N SER A 296 11.05 2.44 -13.59
CA SER A 296 11.17 1.20 -12.82
C SER A 296 10.78 1.41 -11.36
N MET A 297 10.35 0.35 -10.70
CA MET A 297 10.13 0.35 -9.26
C MET A 297 10.78 -0.88 -8.62
N TYR A 298 11.28 -0.70 -7.42
CA TYR A 298 11.86 -1.74 -6.60
C TYR A 298 11.38 -1.60 -5.17
N ASN A 299 11.04 -2.72 -4.54
CA ASN A 299 10.73 -2.77 -3.12
C ASN A 299 11.42 -3.96 -2.47
N ALA A 300 11.88 -3.76 -1.24
CA ALA A 300 12.36 -4.80 -0.35
C ALA A 300 11.83 -4.55 1.05
N HIS A 301 11.11 -5.52 1.58
CA HIS A 301 10.47 -5.46 2.89
C HIS A 301 10.83 -6.69 3.70
N ILE A 302 11.22 -6.49 4.95
CA ILE A 302 11.43 -7.56 5.92
C ILE A 302 10.57 -7.30 7.16
N ASN A 303 9.89 -8.32 7.65
CA ASN A 303 9.15 -8.26 8.91
C ASN A 303 9.53 -9.44 9.81
N ILE A 304 9.74 -9.15 11.08
CA ILE A 304 9.98 -10.13 12.14
C ILE A 304 8.86 -9.96 13.17
N SER A 305 8.05 -10.98 13.32
CA SER A 305 6.92 -10.96 14.26
C SER A 305 6.88 -12.21 15.12
N GLY A 306 6.38 -12.07 16.34
CA GLY A 306 6.27 -13.19 17.28
C GLY A 306 5.76 -12.73 18.63
N GLY A 307 5.83 -13.64 19.61
CA GLY A 307 5.46 -13.27 20.97
C GLY A 307 5.27 -14.44 21.92
N SER A 308 5.12 -14.09 23.18
CA SER A 308 4.77 -14.94 24.28
C SER A 308 3.36 -14.65 24.78
N GLU A 309 2.93 -15.31 25.86
CA GLU A 309 1.67 -14.98 26.55
C GLU A 309 1.63 -13.55 27.09
N LYS A 310 2.78 -12.94 27.36
CA LYS A 310 2.88 -11.62 27.99
C LYS A 310 3.28 -10.50 27.05
N ALA A 311 3.87 -10.81 25.90
CA ALA A 311 4.35 -9.80 24.97
C ALA A 311 4.28 -10.28 23.53
N THR A 312 3.79 -9.43 22.64
CA THR A 312 3.84 -9.66 21.20
C THR A 312 4.53 -8.51 20.51
N TYR A 313 5.22 -8.79 19.42
CA TYR A 313 5.98 -7.80 18.67
C TYR A 313 5.89 -8.05 17.17
N SER A 314 5.92 -6.97 16.41
CA SER A 314 6.14 -6.96 14.96
C SER A 314 7.08 -5.80 14.64
N VAL A 315 8.19 -6.10 13.98
CA VAL A 315 9.21 -5.13 13.58
C VAL A 315 9.46 -5.29 12.10
N SER A 316 9.40 -4.20 11.35
CA SER A 316 9.64 -4.21 9.91
C SER A 316 10.62 -3.11 9.48
N LEU A 317 11.29 -3.41 8.36
CA LEU A 317 12.09 -2.46 7.57
C LEU A 317 11.58 -2.55 6.13
N ASP A 318 11.40 -1.39 5.50
CA ASP A 318 10.99 -1.27 4.11
C ASP A 318 11.88 -0.28 3.36
N TYR A 319 12.26 -0.67 2.16
CA TYR A 319 12.91 0.19 1.18
C TYR A 319 12.11 0.16 -0.12
N PHE A 320 11.72 1.33 -0.59
CA PHE A 320 11.03 1.53 -1.86
C PHE A 320 11.78 2.54 -2.72
N ASP A 321 11.99 2.23 -3.99
CA ASP A 321 12.66 3.08 -4.98
C ASP A 321 11.87 3.05 -6.28
N GLU A 322 11.36 4.18 -6.70
CA GLU A 322 10.62 4.36 -7.94
C GLU A 322 11.32 5.40 -8.82
N LYS A 323 11.65 5.01 -10.03
CA LYS A 323 12.11 5.91 -11.10
C LYS A 323 10.94 6.13 -12.04
N GLY A 324 10.58 7.39 -12.25
CA GLY A 324 9.45 7.75 -13.11
C GLY A 324 9.71 7.47 -14.58
N VAL A 325 8.64 7.47 -15.35
CA VAL A 325 8.70 7.37 -16.82
C VAL A 325 9.36 8.59 -17.46
N VAL A 326 9.39 9.73 -16.78
CA VAL A 326 10.11 10.93 -17.17
C VAL A 326 11.51 10.89 -16.56
N PRO A 327 12.57 11.11 -17.35
CA PRO A 327 13.96 11.08 -16.87
C PRO A 327 14.18 12.01 -15.67
N SER A 328 15.10 11.64 -14.79
CA SER A 328 15.48 12.39 -13.58
C SER A 328 14.38 12.55 -12.52
N THR A 329 13.21 11.95 -12.70
CA THR A 329 12.18 11.91 -11.66
C THR A 329 12.26 10.62 -10.86
N PHE A 330 12.15 10.71 -9.55
CA PHE A 330 12.19 9.53 -8.69
C PHE A 330 11.52 9.81 -7.33
N TYR A 331 11.14 8.74 -6.67
CA TYR A 331 10.70 8.73 -5.28
C TYR A 331 11.35 7.57 -4.53
N LYS A 332 11.81 7.83 -3.30
CA LYS A 332 12.38 6.82 -2.41
C LYS A 332 11.73 6.90 -1.05
N ARG A 333 11.56 5.73 -0.44
CA ARG A 333 11.09 5.64 0.95
C ARG A 333 11.95 4.62 1.71
N TYR A 334 12.37 5.02 2.90
CA TYR A 334 12.99 4.18 3.90
C TYR A 334 12.09 4.20 5.11
N SER A 335 11.61 3.05 5.55
CA SER A 335 10.77 3.01 6.74
C SER A 335 11.20 1.92 7.72
N PHE A 336 11.07 2.26 8.99
CA PHE A 336 11.17 1.36 10.12
C PHE A 336 9.86 1.43 10.89
N ARG A 337 9.26 0.28 11.15
CA ARG A 337 8.05 0.21 11.97
C ARG A 337 8.22 -0.82 13.07
N ASN A 338 7.69 -0.50 14.26
CA ASN A 338 7.51 -1.48 15.31
C ASN A 338 6.11 -1.39 15.92
N ASN A 339 5.56 -2.53 16.28
CA ASN A 339 4.34 -2.69 17.06
C ASN A 339 4.64 -3.63 18.21
N LEU A 340 4.48 -3.14 19.44
CA LEU A 340 4.76 -3.89 20.67
C LEU A 340 3.53 -3.83 21.56
N ASP A 341 3.10 -5.00 22.04
CA ASP A 341 1.99 -5.12 23.01
C ASP A 341 2.48 -5.92 24.21
N PHE A 342 2.19 -5.45 25.42
CA PHE A 342 2.56 -6.08 26.68
C PHE A 342 1.34 -6.27 27.57
N GLU A 343 1.11 -7.49 28.03
CA GLU A 343 0.16 -7.82 29.08
C GLU A 343 0.86 -7.76 30.44
N LEU A 344 0.85 -6.59 31.08
CA LEU A 344 1.50 -6.39 32.40
C LEU A 344 0.78 -7.22 33.48
N SER A 345 -0.52 -7.38 33.34
CA SER A 345 -1.36 -8.25 34.17
C SER A 345 -2.63 -8.64 33.41
N LYS A 346 -3.46 -9.53 33.97
CA LYS A 346 -4.78 -9.85 33.40
C LYS A 346 -5.70 -8.64 33.24
N LYS A 347 -5.38 -7.52 33.92
CA LYS A 347 -6.19 -6.29 33.92
C LYS A 347 -5.55 -5.12 33.18
N ILE A 348 -4.24 -5.17 32.91
CA ILE A 348 -3.50 -4.05 32.33
C ILE A 348 -2.75 -4.51 31.11
N LYS A 349 -3.06 -3.90 29.98
CA LYS A 349 -2.34 -4.05 28.70
C LYS A 349 -1.78 -2.68 28.29
N VAL A 350 -0.55 -2.65 27.81
CA VAL A 350 0.08 -1.47 27.24
C VAL A 350 0.61 -1.82 25.86
N GLY A 351 0.62 -0.85 24.97
CA GLY A 351 1.19 -1.07 23.65
C GLY A 351 1.69 0.21 23.02
N THR A 352 2.59 0.04 22.07
CA THR A 352 3.16 1.11 21.26
C THR A 352 3.20 0.69 19.80
N SER A 353 2.88 1.64 18.93
CA SER A 353 3.09 1.57 17.50
C SER A 353 3.95 2.77 17.13
N MET A 354 5.11 2.53 16.52
CA MET A 354 6.01 3.59 16.09
C MET A 354 6.44 3.35 14.64
N SER A 355 6.44 4.41 13.85
CA SER A 355 6.96 4.41 12.50
C SER A 355 7.92 5.57 12.31
N LEU A 356 9.13 5.26 11.87
CA LEU A 356 10.14 6.23 11.42
C LEU A 356 10.23 6.10 9.91
N VAL A 357 10.04 7.20 9.20
CA VAL A 357 10.04 7.20 7.74
C VAL A 357 10.87 8.36 7.24
N ARG A 358 11.73 8.07 6.31
CA ARG A 358 12.35 9.07 5.43
C ARG A 358 11.86 8.82 4.03
N ASP A 359 11.08 9.75 3.50
CA ASP A 359 10.58 9.67 2.13
C ASP A 359 10.86 10.96 1.37
N GLY A 360 10.94 10.86 0.06
CA GLY A 360 11.14 12.01 -0.76
C GLY A 360 11.70 11.67 -2.12
N GLY A 361 11.91 12.69 -2.90
CA GLY A 361 12.35 12.49 -4.26
C GLY A 361 12.41 13.79 -5.04
N LYS A 362 12.29 13.62 -6.32
CA LYS A 362 12.44 14.62 -7.34
C LYS A 362 11.30 14.47 -8.34
N GLY A 363 10.46 15.45 -8.40
CA GLY A 363 9.39 15.54 -9.39
C GLY A 363 9.69 16.59 -10.45
N THR A 364 8.80 16.70 -11.42
CA THR A 364 8.78 17.81 -12.38
C THR A 364 7.37 18.36 -12.49
N SER A 365 7.26 19.61 -12.89
CA SER A 365 5.94 20.22 -13.13
C SER A 365 5.39 19.74 -14.47
N PHE A 366 4.28 19.01 -14.43
CA PHE A 366 3.55 18.57 -15.62
C PHE A 366 2.32 19.46 -15.90
N ASN A 367 1.92 20.29 -14.94
CA ASN A 367 0.61 20.95 -14.91
C ASN A 367 0.65 22.41 -15.36
N GLY A 368 1.45 22.73 -16.38
CA GLY A 368 1.34 24.04 -17.03
C GLY A 368 0.13 24.07 -17.97
N ASP A 369 -0.50 25.22 -18.07
CA ASP A 369 -1.61 25.47 -18.99
C ASP A 369 -1.13 25.81 -20.42
N ARG A 370 0.18 25.92 -20.61
CA ARG A 370 0.83 26.27 -21.87
C ARG A 370 2.09 25.41 -22.10
N PRO A 371 2.49 25.21 -23.37
CA PRO A 371 3.70 24.46 -23.70
C PRO A 371 4.97 24.98 -23.01
N GLU A 372 5.07 26.30 -22.77
CA GLU A 372 6.22 26.91 -22.10
C GLU A 372 6.33 26.50 -20.63
N ASN A 373 5.20 26.13 -20.00
CA ASN A 373 5.09 25.82 -18.57
C ASN A 373 4.88 24.33 -18.29
N SER A 374 4.72 23.52 -19.33
CA SER A 374 4.45 22.08 -19.21
C SER A 374 5.33 21.28 -20.14
N ILE A 375 6.19 20.48 -19.57
CA ILE A 375 7.05 19.55 -20.34
C ILE A 375 6.22 18.60 -21.20
N LEU A 376 5.06 18.17 -20.70
CA LEU A 376 4.16 17.28 -21.43
C LEU A 376 3.54 17.97 -22.66
N LEU A 377 3.01 19.18 -22.49
CA LEU A 377 2.44 19.95 -23.60
C LEU A 377 3.53 20.37 -24.59
N ALA A 378 4.72 20.69 -24.11
CA ALA A 378 5.87 20.96 -24.96
C ALA A 378 6.20 19.76 -25.85
N ALA A 379 6.25 18.55 -25.30
CA ALA A 379 6.51 17.34 -26.09
C ALA A 379 5.44 17.03 -27.15
N MET A 380 4.18 17.44 -26.90
CA MET A 380 3.09 17.30 -27.86
C MET A 380 3.03 18.41 -28.90
N SER A 381 3.60 19.58 -28.60
CA SER A 381 3.52 20.78 -29.46
C SER A 381 4.84 21.07 -30.20
N MET A 382 5.92 20.37 -29.82
CA MET A 382 7.23 20.61 -30.42
C MET A 382 7.27 20.12 -31.88
N ASP A 383 7.89 20.92 -32.71
CA ASP A 383 8.06 20.64 -34.15
C ASP A 383 8.89 19.35 -34.36
N PRO A 384 8.34 18.33 -35.02
CA PRO A 384 9.04 17.07 -35.25
C PRO A 384 10.18 17.17 -36.27
N THR A 385 10.29 18.29 -37.02
CA THR A 385 11.40 18.54 -37.96
C THR A 385 12.68 18.95 -37.25
N ILE A 386 12.59 19.34 -35.97
CA ILE A 386 13.74 19.78 -35.17
C ILE A 386 14.37 18.58 -34.46
N THR A 387 15.68 18.52 -34.49
CA THR A 387 16.45 17.57 -33.67
C THR A 387 16.55 18.05 -32.23
N PRO A 388 16.62 17.15 -31.23
CA PRO A 388 16.74 17.54 -29.82
C PRO A 388 17.91 18.45 -29.53
N THR A 389 19.00 18.23 -30.23
CA THR A 389 20.25 18.99 -30.16
C THR A 389 20.74 19.29 -31.57
N THR A 390 21.47 20.39 -31.74
CA THR A 390 22.12 20.77 -33.00
C THR A 390 23.59 21.03 -32.76
N PRO A 391 24.47 20.83 -33.80
CA PRO A 391 25.85 21.21 -33.69
C PRO A 391 26.00 22.73 -33.42
N TYR A 392 26.87 23.06 -32.50
CA TYR A 392 27.10 24.46 -32.04
C TYR A 392 27.49 25.43 -33.20
N THR A 393 28.00 24.89 -34.29
CA THR A 393 28.44 25.68 -35.47
C THR A 393 27.31 26.39 -36.23
N ASN A 394 26.05 26.07 -35.95
CA ASN A 394 24.88 26.63 -36.66
C ASN A 394 24.18 27.78 -35.92
N PHE A 395 24.74 28.26 -34.79
CA PHE A 395 24.16 29.39 -34.08
C PHE A 395 24.57 30.75 -34.69
N PRO A 396 23.66 31.74 -34.69
CA PRO A 396 24.01 33.10 -35.14
C PRO A 396 25.13 33.70 -34.27
N ASP A 397 25.97 34.55 -34.87
CA ASP A 397 27.12 35.22 -34.21
C ASP A 397 26.77 35.98 -32.91
N THR A 398 25.48 36.24 -32.65
CA THR A 398 25.00 36.86 -31.39
C THR A 398 25.19 35.96 -30.17
N LEU A 399 25.46 34.68 -30.35
CA LEU A 399 25.72 33.72 -29.25
C LEU A 399 27.16 33.76 -28.73
N SER A 400 28.05 34.50 -29.37
CA SER A 400 29.45 34.71 -28.92
C SER A 400 29.56 35.42 -27.56
N LEU A 401 28.43 35.86 -26.99
CA LEU A 401 28.33 36.47 -25.66
C LEU A 401 27.93 35.49 -24.54
N VAL A 402 27.65 34.21 -24.88
CA VAL A 402 27.31 33.20 -23.88
C VAL A 402 28.62 32.62 -23.35
N PRO A 403 28.88 32.73 -22.03
CA PRO A 403 30.05 32.12 -21.42
C PRO A 403 30.08 30.61 -21.70
N THR A 404 31.24 30.08 -22.06
CA THR A 404 31.47 28.67 -22.43
C THR A 404 31.41 27.69 -21.23
N ASP A 405 31.11 28.19 -20.05
CA ASP A 405 31.07 27.43 -18.78
C ASP A 405 29.65 27.08 -18.33
N HIS A 406 28.65 27.26 -19.19
CA HIS A 406 27.26 26.87 -18.85
C HIS A 406 27.02 25.39 -19.05
N GLU A 407 26.48 24.73 -18.01
CA GLU A 407 26.21 23.28 -17.95
C GLU A 407 25.23 22.74 -19.02
N PHE A 408 24.54 23.62 -19.75
CA PHE A 408 23.65 23.26 -20.86
C PHE A 408 24.36 23.13 -22.21
N TYR A 409 25.59 23.52 -22.26
CA TYR A 409 26.48 23.26 -23.39
C TYR A 409 27.41 22.12 -22.95
N SER A 410 27.21 20.94 -23.48
CA SER A 410 28.23 19.92 -23.35
C SER A 410 29.50 20.45 -24.06
N SER A 411 30.46 20.93 -23.28
CA SER A 411 31.76 21.36 -23.79
C SER A 411 32.52 20.23 -24.48
N THR A 412 32.07 18.99 -24.28
CA THR A 412 32.65 17.79 -24.89
C THR A 412 32.01 17.41 -26.22
N ASP A 413 30.69 17.70 -26.42
CA ASP A 413 29.95 17.19 -27.58
C ASP A 413 29.59 18.28 -28.59
N SER A 414 29.85 19.57 -28.31
CA SER A 414 29.54 20.72 -29.17
C SER A 414 28.08 20.74 -29.66
N LEU A 415 27.13 20.33 -28.78
CA LEU A 415 25.72 20.27 -29.07
C LEU A 415 24.98 21.31 -28.23
N ALA A 416 23.95 21.93 -28.81
CA ALA A 416 23.05 22.87 -28.12
C ALA A 416 21.61 22.44 -28.26
N TRP A 417 20.78 22.82 -27.26
CA TRP A 417 19.35 22.61 -27.32
C TRP A 417 18.67 23.64 -28.20
N MET A 418 17.66 23.23 -28.97
CA MET A 418 16.92 24.14 -29.84
C MET A 418 15.45 24.21 -29.46
N ASN A 419 14.94 25.43 -29.44
CA ASN A 419 13.48 25.69 -29.44
C ASN A 419 12.96 25.72 -30.89
N THR A 420 11.64 25.54 -31.06
CA THR A 420 11.03 25.70 -32.37
C THR A 420 11.09 27.15 -32.83
N PRO A 421 11.56 27.44 -34.05
CA PRO A 421 11.46 28.79 -34.62
C PRO A 421 10.02 29.16 -35.02
N ARG A 422 9.08 28.20 -34.98
CA ARG A 422 7.69 28.32 -35.45
C ARG A 422 6.70 28.25 -34.30
N GLY A 423 6.84 29.13 -33.32
CA GLY A 423 5.95 29.22 -32.17
C GLY A 423 6.70 29.41 -30.86
N ASN A 424 5.96 29.40 -29.74
CA ASN A 424 6.51 29.60 -28.40
C ASN A 424 6.71 28.28 -27.65
N THR A 425 7.06 27.20 -28.37
CA THR A 425 7.26 25.91 -27.72
C THR A 425 8.74 25.71 -27.46
N GLY A 426 9.10 25.66 -26.20
CA GLY A 426 10.46 25.33 -25.77
C GLY A 426 10.77 23.85 -25.93
N ASN A 427 12.07 23.53 -26.07
CA ASN A 427 12.53 22.16 -26.14
C ASN A 427 12.18 21.41 -24.82
N PRO A 428 11.36 20.36 -24.86
CA PRO A 428 10.90 19.67 -23.64
C PRO A 428 12.05 18.98 -22.89
N ILE A 429 13.10 18.55 -23.59
CA ILE A 429 14.27 17.93 -22.96
C ILE A 429 15.14 18.99 -22.28
N ALA A 430 15.35 20.14 -22.92
CA ALA A 430 16.03 21.28 -22.30
C ALA A 430 15.24 21.78 -21.06
N ALA A 431 13.91 21.87 -21.17
CA ALA A 431 13.06 22.23 -20.06
C ALA A 431 13.16 21.23 -18.89
N LEU A 432 13.32 19.94 -19.18
CA LEU A 432 13.53 18.90 -18.16
C LEU A 432 14.83 19.15 -17.37
N TYR A 433 15.91 19.53 -18.03
CA TYR A 433 17.16 19.92 -17.38
C TYR A 433 17.00 21.24 -16.61
N ARG A 434 16.41 22.24 -17.24
CA ARG A 434 16.22 23.59 -16.68
C ARG A 434 15.37 23.61 -15.40
N ASN A 435 14.23 22.92 -15.38
CA ASN A 435 13.27 22.97 -14.28
C ASN A 435 13.78 22.35 -12.97
N GLY A 436 15.09 22.29 -12.77
CA GLY A 436 15.68 21.84 -11.53
C GLY A 436 15.47 20.36 -11.24
N THR A 437 14.98 19.59 -12.22
CA THR A 437 14.80 18.15 -12.02
C THR A 437 16.11 17.45 -11.70
N GLN A 438 17.23 17.98 -12.17
CA GLN A 438 18.57 17.50 -11.78
C GLN A 438 19.08 18.13 -10.48
N TYR A 439 18.60 19.34 -10.13
CA TYR A 439 19.16 20.18 -9.07
C TYR A 439 18.21 20.46 -7.89
N GLY A 440 17.05 19.85 -7.89
CA GLY A 440 16.06 20.00 -6.80
C GLY A 440 15.70 18.68 -6.15
N MET A 441 15.58 18.67 -4.84
CA MET A 441 15.26 17.47 -4.07
C MET A 441 14.51 17.84 -2.79
N THR A 442 13.48 17.08 -2.48
CA THR A 442 12.73 17.25 -1.23
C THR A 442 12.71 15.95 -0.46
N TRP A 443 13.11 16.01 0.79
CA TRP A 443 13.03 14.89 1.74
C TRP A 443 12.17 15.25 2.92
N THR A 444 11.39 14.29 3.40
CA THR A 444 10.60 14.40 4.61
C THR A 444 11.00 13.30 5.58
N ASP A 445 11.39 13.68 6.78
CA ASP A 445 11.60 12.78 7.91
C ASP A 445 10.36 12.82 8.80
N LYS A 446 9.74 11.65 9.07
CA LYS A 446 8.49 11.50 9.83
C LYS A 446 8.67 10.56 11.00
N LEU A 447 8.11 10.94 12.13
CA LEU A 447 7.90 10.09 13.29
C LEU A 447 6.40 10.03 13.59
N LEU A 448 5.81 8.86 13.39
CA LEU A 448 4.45 8.56 13.82
C LEU A 448 4.54 7.64 15.03
N THR A 449 3.88 7.98 16.12
CA THR A 449 3.81 7.11 17.29
C THR A 449 2.41 7.12 17.89
N ASN A 450 1.97 5.96 18.31
CA ASN A 450 0.69 5.75 18.97
C ASN A 450 0.89 4.81 20.16
N ASN A 451 0.67 5.31 21.36
CA ASN A 451 0.89 4.58 22.58
C ASN A 451 -0.43 4.45 23.34
N TYR A 452 -0.72 3.28 23.87
CA TYR A 452 -1.95 3.07 24.62
C TYR A 452 -1.73 2.31 25.92
N ILE A 453 -2.60 2.59 26.86
CA ILE A 453 -2.83 1.80 28.06
C ILE A 453 -4.30 1.39 28.12
N GLU A 454 -4.54 0.12 28.37
CA GLU A 454 -5.86 -0.46 28.55
C GLU A 454 -5.94 -1.05 29.95
N PHE A 455 -6.98 -0.68 30.68
CA PHE A 455 -7.27 -1.16 32.03
C PHE A 455 -8.65 -1.79 32.09
N LYS A 456 -8.71 -3.08 32.41
CA LYS A 456 -9.93 -3.88 32.59
C LYS A 456 -10.10 -4.28 34.06
N PRO A 457 -10.70 -3.43 34.89
CA PRO A 457 -10.94 -3.79 36.29
C PRO A 457 -11.90 -4.98 36.45
N PHE A 458 -12.89 -5.04 35.54
CA PHE A 458 -13.90 -6.12 35.46
C PHE A 458 -14.02 -6.57 34.00
N GLU A 459 -14.54 -7.77 33.73
CA GLU A 459 -14.69 -8.29 32.35
C GLU A 459 -15.63 -7.43 31.50
N TRP A 460 -16.61 -6.79 32.12
CA TRP A 460 -17.61 -5.93 31.47
C TRP A 460 -17.19 -4.44 31.37
N LEU A 461 -16.02 -4.04 31.93
CA LEU A 461 -15.60 -2.63 31.96
C LEU A 461 -14.15 -2.48 31.50
N LYS A 462 -13.95 -1.68 30.45
CA LYS A 462 -12.64 -1.39 29.88
C LYS A 462 -12.42 0.11 29.75
N PHE A 463 -11.32 0.59 30.30
CA PHE A 463 -10.79 1.93 30.08
C PHE A 463 -9.62 1.83 29.10
N LYS A 464 -9.58 2.70 28.11
CA LYS A 464 -8.43 2.80 27.19
C LYS A 464 -8.04 4.26 27.03
N SER A 465 -6.77 4.56 27.22
CA SER A 465 -6.15 5.87 26.95
C SER A 465 -5.12 5.71 25.85
N ILE A 466 -5.21 6.56 24.84
CA ILE A 466 -4.32 6.55 23.67
C ILE A 466 -3.70 7.92 23.55
N ILE A 467 -2.39 7.99 23.40
CA ILE A 467 -1.67 9.21 23.03
C ILE A 467 -0.90 8.98 21.73
N GLY A 468 -1.18 9.80 20.75
CA GLY A 468 -0.56 9.78 19.42
C GLY A 468 0.24 11.04 19.15
N CYS A 469 1.29 10.92 18.35
CA CYS A 469 2.11 12.02 17.89
C CYS A 469 2.49 11.81 16.42
N ASP A 470 2.31 12.85 15.60
CA ASP A 470 2.80 12.97 14.24
C ASP A 470 3.76 14.17 14.18
N TYR A 471 5.01 13.88 13.92
CA TYR A 471 6.06 14.87 13.77
C TYR A 471 6.75 14.69 12.44
N SER A 472 6.77 15.74 11.62
CA SER A 472 7.37 15.72 10.30
C SER A 472 8.26 16.93 10.07
N VAL A 473 9.41 16.68 9.47
CA VAL A 473 10.36 17.71 9.02
C VAL A 473 10.61 17.50 7.55
N GLN A 474 10.29 18.50 6.74
CA GLN A 474 10.57 18.50 5.32
C GLN A 474 11.68 19.48 5.02
N ASN A 475 12.67 19.02 4.28
CA ASN A 475 13.77 19.82 3.76
C ASN A 475 13.82 19.66 2.25
N GLY A 476 13.60 20.76 1.53
CA GLY A 476 13.71 20.83 0.09
C GLY A 476 14.75 21.87 -0.29
N TRP A 477 15.61 21.53 -1.23
CA TRP A 477 16.52 22.49 -1.83
C TRP A 477 16.40 22.45 -3.35
N TYR A 478 16.66 23.58 -3.97
CA TYR A 478 16.66 23.70 -5.42
C TYR A 478 17.80 24.62 -5.85
N TYR A 479 18.32 24.36 -7.02
CA TYR A 479 19.31 25.17 -7.70
C TYR A 479 18.83 25.48 -9.11
N ASN A 480 18.71 26.74 -9.43
CA ASN A 480 18.42 27.24 -10.77
C ASN A 480 19.73 27.69 -11.41
N PRO A 481 20.29 26.91 -12.34
CA PRO A 481 21.51 27.30 -13.04
C PRO A 481 21.30 28.49 -13.97
N VAL A 482 22.38 29.16 -14.31
CA VAL A 482 22.41 30.06 -15.46
C VAL A 482 22.30 29.21 -16.74
N PHE A 483 21.42 29.58 -17.64
CA PHE A 483 21.28 28.90 -18.93
C PHE A 483 20.85 29.88 -20.03
N TYR A 484 21.06 29.49 -21.28
CA TYR A 484 20.60 30.21 -22.45
C TYR A 484 20.15 29.21 -23.50
N ILE A 485 18.92 29.29 -23.95
CA ILE A 485 18.39 28.52 -25.08
C ILE A 485 18.12 29.50 -26.22
N ASP A 486 17.42 30.60 -25.94
CA ASP A 486 17.19 31.71 -26.89
C ASP A 486 17.01 33.04 -26.13
N ALA A 487 16.70 34.11 -26.86
CA ALA A 487 16.54 35.45 -26.29
C ALA A 487 15.40 35.55 -25.24
N THR A 488 14.42 34.66 -25.30
CA THR A 488 13.26 34.65 -24.44
C THR A 488 13.34 33.55 -23.37
N ASP A 489 14.10 32.50 -23.62
CA ASP A 489 14.25 31.34 -22.75
C ASP A 489 15.69 31.25 -22.22
N LYS A 490 15.97 32.05 -21.19
CA LYS A 490 17.29 32.17 -20.55
C LYS A 490 17.16 32.51 -19.07
N ASN A 491 18.20 32.22 -18.33
CA ASN A 491 18.41 32.66 -16.97
C ASN A 491 19.84 33.21 -16.81
N ASP A 492 19.95 34.48 -16.51
CA ASP A 492 21.25 35.18 -16.42
C ASP A 492 21.87 35.12 -15.00
N ILE A 493 21.12 34.63 -14.02
CA ILE A 493 21.55 34.62 -12.60
C ILE A 493 21.22 33.26 -11.99
N ASP A 494 22.22 32.62 -11.44
CA ASP A 494 22.01 31.38 -10.68
C ASP A 494 21.29 31.67 -9.36
N GLY A 495 20.51 30.69 -8.92
CA GLY A 495 19.73 30.79 -7.69
C GLY A 495 19.76 29.49 -6.91
N LEU A 496 20.08 29.59 -5.63
CA LEU A 496 19.97 28.49 -4.67
C LEU A 496 18.88 28.81 -3.66
N GLY A 497 17.96 27.88 -3.49
CA GLY A 497 16.90 28.01 -2.47
C GLY A 497 16.81 26.77 -1.60
N ASN A 498 16.34 26.99 -0.38
CA ASN A 498 16.07 25.93 0.58
C ASN A 498 14.72 26.18 1.24
N ASN A 499 13.88 25.15 1.29
CA ASN A 499 12.60 25.14 1.98
C ASN A 499 12.69 24.22 3.18
N TYR A 500 12.42 24.75 4.37
CA TYR A 500 12.34 23.99 5.60
C TYR A 500 10.96 24.13 6.21
N ASN A 501 10.24 23.03 6.30
CA ASN A 501 8.91 22.97 6.89
C ASN A 501 8.89 21.97 8.04
N LYS A 502 8.11 22.29 9.07
CA LYS A 502 7.96 21.46 10.25
C LYS A 502 6.50 21.38 10.63
N TRP A 503 6.00 20.17 10.82
CA TRP A 503 4.65 19.91 11.30
C TRP A 503 4.73 19.11 12.58
N PHE A 504 3.83 19.41 13.50
CA PHE A 504 3.68 18.68 14.74
C PHE A 504 2.20 18.63 15.09
N SER A 505 1.66 17.44 15.22
CA SER A 505 0.33 17.21 15.75
C SER A 505 0.36 16.11 16.81
N TRP A 506 -0.56 16.18 17.74
CA TRP A 506 -0.76 15.16 18.74
C TRP A 506 -2.24 15.00 19.06
N ASN A 507 -2.61 13.82 19.49
CA ASN A 507 -3.94 13.54 20.00
C ASN A 507 -3.84 12.77 21.32
N TRP A 508 -4.83 12.98 22.18
CA TRP A 508 -5.00 12.22 23.39
C TRP A 508 -6.46 11.83 23.54
N GLU A 509 -6.74 10.54 23.51
CA GLU A 509 -8.08 10.00 23.51
C GLU A 509 -8.28 9.07 24.70
N ASN A 510 -9.44 9.17 25.32
CA ASN A 510 -9.81 8.36 26.45
C ASN A 510 -11.18 7.75 26.19
N THR A 511 -11.29 6.43 26.25
CA THR A 511 -12.53 5.70 25.98
C THR A 511 -12.88 4.81 27.15
N VAL A 512 -14.17 4.67 27.38
CA VAL A 512 -14.76 3.72 28.33
C VAL A 512 -15.70 2.83 27.56
N GLN A 513 -15.51 1.53 27.67
CA GLN A 513 -16.38 0.53 27.05
C GLN A 513 -17.05 -0.29 28.15
N ILE A 514 -18.33 -0.49 28.01
CA ILE A 514 -19.16 -1.29 28.92
C ILE A 514 -19.82 -2.37 28.07
N ASP A 515 -19.44 -3.62 28.32
CA ASP A 515 -19.96 -4.80 27.66
C ASP A 515 -20.95 -5.48 28.61
N LYS A 516 -22.24 -5.53 28.25
CA LYS A 516 -23.31 -6.12 29.06
C LYS A 516 -23.77 -7.46 28.52
#